data_d1aa949d6c216c9ba6fd1e66d78b4f9a
#
_entry.id   d1aa949d6c216c9ba6fd1e66d78b4f9a
#
_cell.length_a   1.000
_cell.length_b   1.000
_cell.length_c   1.000
_cell.angle_alpha   90.00
_cell.angle_beta   90.00
_cell.angle_gamma   90.00
#
_symmetry.space_group_name_H-M   'P 1'
#
loop_
_entity.id
_entity.type
_entity.pdbx_description
1 polymer ?
#
loop_
_entity_poly.entity_id
_entity_poly.type
_entity_poly.pdbx_seq_one_letter_code
_entity_poly.pdbx_strand_id
1 'polypeptide(L)'
;MEFEKAKELFKKNTETMAAYSHAMGVLSYDSETAAPKNSAEGLGRTYGVLSEIIYKLTVNEEQFEVIDTMMSNLDKLDFITRREVEEKARELNQMRKIPMDEYTAFQVLLTEAHNAWVEAKNTDNYSAFEPYLAQIVEYNRKIAAYVSPETDAYDYWLNEFERGASKKMLDVYFEKLRSALVPLIHAICEKGDVINTSFLEKSCPIETQRKLSDYIMDVMKINRDDCSIGETEHPFTTEFNKHDVRITTHYYENMVASSMYSVIHEGGHAIYELNTGDDLIGTTMAGGASMGIHESQSRFYENIIGRSEAFISLIFPKIKELFPDQFENVTAHDFYLAVNKAEPSLIRTEADELTYSMHIMVRYEIEKRLMDGSLSTKDLPNEWNRLYKEYLGIDVPCDSMGCLQDSHWSGGALGYFPSYSLGSAYGAQFLHKMKQDIDIDKLVSENRIDEVTAWLTEKIHKYGMLLTPAQLIENACGEEFNADYYIEYLTEKYNKIYDLK
;
A
#
# COMPACT_ATOMS: atom_id res chain seq x y z
N MET A 1 -8.46 20.70 -32.64
CA MET A 1 -7.08 20.62 -33.27
C MET A 1 -7.02 19.45 -34.25
N GLU A 2 -6.04 19.44 -35.19
CA GLU A 2 -5.80 18.27 -36.05
C GLU A 2 -5.24 17.09 -35.26
N PHE A 3 -5.69 15.86 -35.59
CA PHE A 3 -5.37 14.65 -34.81
C PHE A 3 -3.86 14.37 -34.71
N GLU A 4 -3.12 14.44 -35.80
CA GLU A 4 -1.66 14.19 -35.79
C GLU A 4 -0.93 15.21 -34.94
N LYS A 5 -1.36 16.46 -34.92
CA LYS A 5 -0.80 17.51 -34.05
C LYS A 5 -1.14 17.21 -32.59
N ALA A 6 -2.35 16.76 -32.29
CA ALA A 6 -2.74 16.37 -30.92
C ALA A 6 -1.87 15.21 -30.41
N LYS A 7 -1.62 14.21 -31.26
CA LYS A 7 -0.77 13.06 -30.93
C LYS A 7 0.69 13.47 -30.64
N GLU A 8 1.25 14.37 -31.44
CA GLU A 8 2.60 14.91 -31.22
C GLU A 8 2.68 15.69 -29.90
N LEU A 9 1.71 16.58 -29.65
CA LEU A 9 1.65 17.34 -28.41
C LEU A 9 1.43 16.46 -27.19
N PHE A 10 0.56 15.46 -27.27
CA PHE A 10 0.32 14.49 -26.20
C PHE A 10 1.63 13.81 -25.80
N LYS A 11 2.37 13.24 -26.76
CA LYS A 11 3.66 12.60 -26.50
C LYS A 11 4.65 13.56 -25.88
N LYS A 12 4.84 14.75 -26.44
CA LYS A 12 5.77 15.76 -25.92
C LYS A 12 5.41 16.18 -24.48
N ASN A 13 4.13 16.34 -24.20
CA ASN A 13 3.65 16.75 -22.89
C ASN A 13 3.86 15.62 -21.86
N THR A 14 3.60 14.35 -22.21
CA THR A 14 3.88 13.18 -21.39
C THR A 14 5.37 13.11 -21.04
N GLU A 15 6.28 13.23 -22.02
CA GLU A 15 7.72 13.23 -21.80
C GLU A 15 8.16 14.40 -20.90
N THR A 16 7.59 15.59 -21.10
CA THR A 16 7.91 16.78 -20.28
C THR A 16 7.45 16.59 -18.83
N MET A 17 6.21 16.09 -18.64
CA MET A 17 5.68 15.81 -17.31
C MET A 17 6.47 14.74 -16.58
N ALA A 18 6.87 13.67 -17.27
CA ALA A 18 7.70 12.61 -16.71
C ALA A 18 9.04 13.16 -16.19
N ALA A 19 9.69 14.08 -16.92
CA ALA A 19 10.95 14.71 -16.51
C ALA A 19 10.78 15.57 -15.23
N TYR A 20 9.70 16.35 -15.13
CA TYR A 20 9.42 17.13 -13.92
C TYR A 20 9.04 16.25 -12.73
N SER A 21 8.22 15.21 -12.95
CA SER A 21 7.85 14.25 -11.91
C SER A 21 9.06 13.49 -11.38
N HIS A 22 9.97 13.06 -12.27
CA HIS A 22 11.24 12.46 -11.87
C HIS A 22 12.07 13.41 -10.99
N ALA A 23 12.24 14.68 -11.40
CA ALA A 23 12.99 15.65 -10.61
C ALA A 23 12.38 15.87 -9.23
N MET A 24 11.04 15.97 -9.13
CA MET A 24 10.33 16.10 -7.86
C MET A 24 10.46 14.85 -7.00
N GLY A 25 10.34 13.67 -7.59
CA GLY A 25 10.51 12.40 -6.90
C GLY A 25 11.91 12.24 -6.31
N VAL A 26 12.96 12.60 -7.05
CA VAL A 26 14.35 12.59 -6.54
C VAL A 26 14.52 13.54 -5.35
N LEU A 27 13.95 14.75 -5.43
CA LEU A 27 13.98 15.70 -4.31
C LEU A 27 13.19 15.15 -3.09
N SER A 28 12.07 14.48 -3.33
CA SER A 28 11.30 13.82 -2.26
C SER A 28 12.10 12.74 -1.59
N TYR A 29 12.70 11.84 -2.36
CA TYR A 29 13.55 10.78 -1.83
C TYR A 29 14.74 11.36 -1.04
N ASP A 30 15.41 12.39 -1.56
CA ASP A 30 16.52 13.06 -0.87
C ASP A 30 16.07 13.68 0.46
N SER A 31 14.90 14.31 0.50
CA SER A 31 14.36 14.93 1.72
C SER A 31 14.09 13.93 2.84
N GLU A 32 13.72 12.70 2.50
CA GLU A 32 13.41 11.65 3.47
C GLU A 32 14.64 10.82 3.88
N THR A 33 15.73 10.88 3.10
CA THR A 33 16.89 9.98 3.30
C THR A 33 18.20 10.70 3.62
N ALA A 34 18.64 11.64 2.79
CA ALA A 34 19.99 12.20 2.84
C ALA A 34 20.06 13.70 3.13
N ALA A 35 18.98 14.45 2.89
CA ALA A 35 18.98 15.89 3.03
C ALA A 35 19.21 16.34 4.49
N PRO A 36 20.13 17.29 4.75
CA PRO A 36 20.33 17.83 6.09
C PRO A 36 19.04 18.50 6.61
N LYS A 37 18.77 18.37 7.92
CA LYS A 37 17.56 18.93 8.57
C LYS A 37 17.29 20.39 8.24
N ASN A 38 18.30 21.21 8.07
CA ASN A 38 18.15 22.65 7.78
C ASN A 38 17.92 22.96 6.29
N SER A 39 17.85 21.96 5.41
CA SER A 39 17.56 22.14 3.97
C SER A 39 16.05 22.37 3.70
N ALA A 40 15.17 22.07 4.65
CA ALA A 40 13.73 22.04 4.47
C ALA A 40 13.13 23.32 3.84
N GLU A 41 13.61 24.52 4.25
CA GLU A 41 13.11 25.79 3.69
C GLU A 41 13.50 25.96 2.20
N GLY A 42 14.72 25.57 1.84
CA GLY A 42 15.20 25.61 0.44
C GLY A 42 14.46 24.61 -0.44
N LEU A 43 14.29 23.38 0.03
CA LEU A 43 13.52 22.35 -0.64
C LEU A 43 12.06 22.78 -0.82
N GLY A 44 11.41 23.32 0.21
CA GLY A 44 10.04 23.81 0.13
C GLY A 44 9.83 24.89 -0.95
N ARG A 45 10.78 25.83 -1.10
CA ARG A 45 10.76 26.80 -2.20
C ARG A 45 10.91 26.13 -3.58
N THR A 46 11.79 25.16 -3.70
CA THR A 46 11.98 24.41 -4.95
C THR A 46 10.75 23.62 -5.34
N TYR A 47 10.14 22.92 -4.37
CA TYR A 47 8.85 22.23 -4.56
C TYR A 47 7.74 23.18 -5.03
N GLY A 48 7.62 24.35 -4.42
CA GLY A 48 6.62 25.33 -4.82
C GLY A 48 6.75 25.74 -6.28
N VAL A 49 7.98 26.01 -6.75
CA VAL A 49 8.24 26.38 -8.16
C VAL A 49 7.94 25.23 -9.10
N LEU A 50 8.41 24.01 -8.80
CA LEU A 50 8.18 22.84 -9.66
C LEU A 50 6.69 22.46 -9.72
N SER A 51 6.00 22.49 -8.58
CA SER A 51 4.55 22.24 -8.50
C SER A 51 3.75 23.25 -9.34
N GLU A 52 4.12 24.53 -9.32
CA GLU A 52 3.48 25.55 -10.15
C GLU A 52 3.69 25.28 -11.65
N ILE A 53 4.89 24.85 -12.05
CA ILE A 53 5.20 24.50 -13.45
C ILE A 53 4.35 23.29 -13.86
N ILE A 54 4.36 22.22 -13.07
CA ILE A 54 3.61 20.99 -13.34
C ILE A 54 2.11 21.31 -13.47
N TYR A 55 1.56 22.07 -12.54
CA TYR A 55 0.16 22.48 -12.59
C TYR A 55 -0.18 23.22 -13.90
N LYS A 56 0.62 24.21 -14.30
CA LYS A 56 0.42 24.94 -15.55
C LYS A 56 0.56 24.09 -16.81
N LEU A 57 1.41 23.05 -16.76
CA LEU A 57 1.55 22.09 -17.86
C LEU A 57 0.36 21.13 -17.92
N THR A 58 -0.24 20.79 -16.78
CA THR A 58 -1.34 19.83 -16.70
C THR A 58 -2.71 20.49 -16.96
N VAL A 59 -2.95 21.68 -16.39
CA VAL A 59 -4.26 22.33 -16.41
C VAL A 59 -4.21 23.58 -17.26
N ASN A 60 -4.45 23.43 -18.56
CA ASN A 60 -4.52 24.54 -19.52
C ASN A 60 -5.37 24.14 -20.73
N GLU A 61 -5.83 25.16 -21.47
CA GLU A 61 -6.73 24.98 -22.63
C GLU A 61 -6.12 24.08 -23.74
N GLU A 62 -4.81 24.17 -23.98
CA GLU A 62 -4.14 23.33 -24.98
C GLU A 62 -4.20 21.87 -24.59
N GLN A 63 -3.93 21.52 -23.32
CA GLN A 63 -4.03 20.16 -22.81
C GLN A 63 -5.46 19.61 -22.93
N PHE A 64 -6.42 20.43 -22.59
CA PHE A 64 -7.82 20.05 -22.71
C PHE A 64 -8.18 19.75 -24.16
N GLU A 65 -7.78 20.62 -25.11
CA GLU A 65 -8.01 20.40 -26.54
C GLU A 65 -7.29 19.16 -27.08
N VAL A 66 -6.04 18.91 -26.64
CA VAL A 66 -5.27 17.71 -26.98
C VAL A 66 -6.04 16.46 -26.55
N ILE A 67 -6.44 16.37 -25.28
CA ILE A 67 -7.12 15.18 -24.75
C ILE A 67 -8.48 15.00 -25.39
N ASP A 68 -9.28 16.04 -25.56
CA ASP A 68 -10.60 15.98 -26.22
C ASP A 68 -10.48 15.51 -27.69
N THR A 69 -9.42 15.96 -28.40
CA THR A 69 -9.14 15.50 -29.77
C THR A 69 -8.72 14.04 -29.80
N MET A 70 -7.84 13.61 -28.88
CA MET A 70 -7.39 12.22 -28.77
C MET A 70 -8.56 11.29 -28.40
N MET A 71 -9.39 11.65 -27.41
CA MET A 71 -10.60 10.92 -27.02
C MET A 71 -11.59 10.73 -28.17
N SER A 72 -11.71 11.73 -29.04
CA SER A 72 -12.58 11.66 -30.23
C SER A 72 -12.05 10.74 -31.35
N ASN A 73 -10.84 10.20 -31.20
CA ASN A 73 -10.13 9.38 -32.19
C ASN A 73 -9.49 8.12 -31.58
N LEU A 74 -10.05 7.58 -30.50
CA LEU A 74 -9.51 6.40 -29.79
C LEU A 74 -9.35 5.17 -30.70
N ASP A 75 -10.17 5.03 -31.70
CA ASP A 75 -10.13 3.94 -32.71
C ASP A 75 -8.88 3.97 -33.61
N LYS A 76 -8.17 5.09 -33.66
CA LYS A 76 -6.94 5.28 -34.43
C LYS A 76 -5.66 5.07 -33.59
N LEU A 77 -5.80 4.85 -32.30
CA LEU A 77 -4.68 4.69 -31.38
C LEU A 77 -4.36 3.21 -31.17
N ASP A 78 -3.06 2.92 -30.93
CA ASP A 78 -2.67 1.64 -30.40
C ASP A 78 -3.19 1.48 -28.95
N PHE A 79 -3.15 0.25 -28.43
CA PHE A 79 -3.77 -0.07 -27.15
C PHE A 79 -3.14 0.71 -25.98
N ILE A 80 -1.81 0.85 -25.94
CA ILE A 80 -1.11 1.56 -24.86
C ILE A 80 -1.48 3.04 -24.87
N THR A 81 -1.29 3.71 -25.99
CA THR A 81 -1.62 5.14 -26.14
C THR A 81 -3.10 5.41 -25.86
N ARG A 82 -3.98 4.50 -26.28
CA ARG A 82 -5.41 4.59 -25.93
C ARG A 82 -5.64 4.59 -24.43
N ARG A 83 -4.99 3.70 -23.69
CA ARG A 83 -5.11 3.62 -22.23
C ARG A 83 -4.54 4.86 -21.53
N GLU A 84 -3.40 5.37 -21.99
CA GLU A 84 -2.83 6.64 -21.50
C GLU A 84 -3.82 7.81 -21.65
N VAL A 85 -4.44 7.92 -22.84
CA VAL A 85 -5.42 8.98 -23.13
C VAL A 85 -6.68 8.83 -22.26
N GLU A 86 -7.20 7.61 -22.10
CA GLU A 86 -8.37 7.33 -21.27
C GLU A 86 -8.12 7.72 -19.80
N GLU A 87 -6.97 7.36 -19.25
CA GLU A 87 -6.59 7.71 -17.86
C GLU A 87 -6.39 9.23 -17.69
N LYS A 88 -5.68 9.85 -18.64
CA LYS A 88 -5.48 11.30 -18.60
C LYS A 88 -6.77 12.09 -18.76
N ALA A 89 -7.68 11.60 -19.61
CA ALA A 89 -8.99 12.20 -19.75
C ALA A 89 -9.81 12.11 -18.45
N ARG A 90 -9.72 10.98 -17.72
CA ARG A 90 -10.39 10.82 -16.43
C ARG A 90 -9.85 11.83 -15.41
N GLU A 91 -8.53 11.92 -15.26
CA GLU A 91 -7.87 12.88 -14.36
C GLU A 91 -8.29 14.33 -14.64
N LEU A 92 -8.17 14.75 -15.92
CA LEU A 92 -8.51 16.12 -16.32
C LEU A 92 -10.01 16.43 -16.20
N ASN A 93 -10.88 15.46 -16.44
CA ASN A 93 -12.31 15.65 -16.26
C ASN A 93 -12.72 15.85 -14.81
N GLN A 94 -12.02 15.22 -13.85
CA GLN A 94 -12.20 15.51 -12.43
C GLN A 94 -11.79 16.95 -12.12
N MET A 95 -10.59 17.38 -12.56
CA MET A 95 -10.09 18.73 -12.33
C MET A 95 -10.99 19.80 -12.92
N ARG A 96 -11.55 19.59 -14.13
CA ARG A 96 -12.49 20.51 -14.78
C ARG A 96 -13.79 20.74 -14.00
N LYS A 97 -14.25 19.73 -13.26
CA LYS A 97 -15.53 19.75 -12.54
C LYS A 97 -15.44 20.39 -11.17
N ILE A 98 -14.27 20.41 -10.56
CA ILE A 98 -14.06 20.99 -9.23
C ILE A 98 -13.77 22.49 -9.39
N PRO A 99 -14.55 23.40 -8.75
CA PRO A 99 -14.24 24.84 -8.75
C PRO A 99 -12.85 25.09 -8.15
N MET A 100 -12.06 25.96 -8.80
CA MET A 100 -10.67 26.25 -8.43
C MET A 100 -10.53 26.79 -6.99
N ASP A 101 -11.47 27.62 -6.58
CA ASP A 101 -11.51 28.17 -5.22
C ASP A 101 -11.79 27.09 -4.17
N GLU A 102 -12.69 26.14 -4.44
CA GLU A 102 -12.93 24.98 -3.59
C GLU A 102 -11.70 24.05 -3.54
N TYR A 103 -11.08 23.78 -4.69
CA TYR A 103 -9.85 22.99 -4.73
C TYR A 103 -8.73 23.61 -3.89
N THR A 104 -8.50 24.91 -4.08
CA THR A 104 -7.48 25.65 -3.33
C THR A 104 -7.77 25.67 -1.83
N ALA A 105 -9.03 25.93 -1.44
CA ALA A 105 -9.45 25.91 -0.05
C ALA A 105 -9.23 24.53 0.60
N PHE A 106 -9.50 23.47 -0.16
CA PHE A 106 -9.25 22.09 0.33
C PHE A 106 -7.76 21.82 0.55
N GLN A 107 -6.86 22.24 -0.35
CA GLN A 107 -5.41 22.07 -0.16
C GLN A 107 -4.88 22.81 1.08
N VAL A 108 -5.39 24.01 1.34
CA VAL A 108 -5.07 24.76 2.56
C VAL A 108 -5.57 24.01 3.79
N LEU A 109 -6.82 23.54 3.77
CA LEU A 109 -7.40 22.76 4.85
C LEU A 109 -6.58 21.51 5.17
N LEU A 110 -6.13 20.74 4.16
CA LEU A 110 -5.33 19.54 4.37
C LEU A 110 -3.99 19.85 5.06
N THR A 111 -3.35 20.96 4.68
CA THR A 111 -2.10 21.38 5.32
C THR A 111 -2.32 21.74 6.80
N GLU A 112 -3.37 22.49 7.11
CA GLU A 112 -3.73 22.85 8.49
C GLU A 112 -4.16 21.63 9.31
N ALA A 113 -4.95 20.73 8.70
CA ALA A 113 -5.42 19.51 9.31
C ALA A 113 -4.27 18.55 9.68
N HIS A 114 -3.27 18.44 8.81
CA HIS A 114 -2.09 17.60 9.10
C HIS A 114 -1.33 18.13 10.33
N ASN A 115 -1.09 19.43 10.40
CA ASN A 115 -0.43 20.06 11.56
C ASN A 115 -1.25 19.86 12.85
N ALA A 116 -2.59 20.06 12.77
CA ALA A 116 -3.49 19.83 13.90
C ALA A 116 -3.51 18.35 14.34
N TRP A 117 -3.46 17.40 13.39
CA TRP A 117 -3.37 15.98 13.68
C TRP A 117 -2.06 15.62 14.40
N VAL A 118 -0.91 16.15 13.95
CA VAL A 118 0.39 15.93 14.62
C VAL A 118 0.34 16.40 16.07
N GLU A 119 -0.21 17.61 16.32
CA GLU A 119 -0.37 18.15 17.66
C GLU A 119 -1.34 17.30 18.50
N ALA A 120 -2.51 16.97 17.93
CA ALA A 120 -3.53 16.13 18.59
C ALA A 120 -2.98 14.76 19.01
N LYS A 121 -2.22 14.10 18.12
CA LYS A 121 -1.56 12.81 18.40
C LYS A 121 -0.53 12.92 19.53
N ASN A 122 0.32 13.96 19.48
CA ASN A 122 1.38 14.15 20.48
C ASN A 122 0.84 14.56 21.87
N THR A 123 -0.32 15.20 21.92
CA THR A 123 -0.96 15.65 23.16
C THR A 123 -2.13 14.79 23.63
N ASP A 124 -2.41 13.69 22.91
CA ASP A 124 -3.57 12.80 23.12
C ASP A 124 -4.89 13.58 23.20
N ASN A 125 -5.13 14.46 22.24
CA ASN A 125 -6.26 15.38 22.23
C ASN A 125 -7.00 15.37 20.89
N TYR A 126 -7.88 14.38 20.68
CA TYR A 126 -8.69 14.27 19.46
C TYR A 126 -9.51 15.53 19.17
N SER A 127 -9.99 16.24 20.21
CA SER A 127 -10.83 17.42 20.02
C SER A 127 -10.11 18.58 19.32
N ALA A 128 -8.78 18.61 19.29
CA ALA A 128 -8.01 19.57 18.51
C ALA A 128 -8.03 19.27 17.00
N PHE A 129 -8.14 18.01 16.61
CA PHE A 129 -8.19 17.56 15.20
C PHE A 129 -9.63 17.46 14.67
N GLU A 130 -10.61 17.13 15.51
CA GLU A 130 -12.00 16.87 15.11
C GLU A 130 -12.61 17.94 14.19
N PRO A 131 -12.47 19.26 14.44
CA PRO A 131 -13.06 20.27 13.55
C PRO A 131 -12.49 20.28 12.12
N TYR A 132 -11.24 19.87 11.95
CA TYR A 132 -10.61 19.71 10.64
C TYR A 132 -11.13 18.45 9.93
N LEU A 133 -11.24 17.34 10.65
CA LEU A 133 -11.80 16.12 10.11
C LEU A 133 -13.25 16.32 9.64
N ALA A 134 -14.07 17.05 10.41
CA ALA A 134 -15.43 17.35 9.99
C ALA A 134 -15.48 18.12 8.67
N GLN A 135 -14.60 19.10 8.48
CA GLN A 135 -14.48 19.83 7.22
C GLN A 135 -13.97 18.95 6.08
N ILE A 136 -12.98 18.07 6.34
CA ILE A 136 -12.45 17.13 5.36
C ILE A 136 -13.56 16.20 4.85
N VAL A 137 -14.36 15.63 5.74
CA VAL A 137 -15.50 14.78 5.37
C VAL A 137 -16.49 15.54 4.48
N GLU A 138 -16.80 16.78 4.81
CA GLU A 138 -17.71 17.61 4.00
C GLU A 138 -17.12 17.95 2.63
N TYR A 139 -15.82 18.28 2.55
CA TYR A 139 -15.15 18.51 1.26
C TYR A 139 -15.09 17.24 0.40
N ASN A 140 -14.83 16.09 0.99
CA ASN A 140 -14.85 14.82 0.25
C ASN A 140 -16.24 14.55 -0.35
N ARG A 141 -17.32 14.82 0.38
CA ARG A 141 -18.70 14.73 -0.14
C ARG A 141 -18.95 15.70 -1.28
N LYS A 142 -18.51 16.96 -1.13
CA LYS A 142 -18.64 17.98 -2.20
C LYS A 142 -17.89 17.61 -3.46
N ILE A 143 -16.64 17.15 -3.34
CA ILE A 143 -15.82 16.74 -4.49
C ILE A 143 -16.52 15.58 -5.22
N ALA A 144 -16.97 14.56 -4.51
CA ALA A 144 -17.73 13.47 -5.10
C ALA A 144 -18.99 13.97 -5.83
N ALA A 145 -19.72 14.92 -5.25
CA ALA A 145 -20.90 15.51 -5.89
C ALA A 145 -20.58 16.33 -7.13
N TYR A 146 -19.42 17.02 -7.19
CA TYR A 146 -18.99 17.73 -8.40
C TYR A 146 -18.59 16.77 -9.52
N VAL A 147 -17.85 15.72 -9.17
CA VAL A 147 -17.26 14.83 -10.18
C VAL A 147 -18.27 13.76 -10.64
N SER A 148 -19.01 13.15 -9.73
CA SER A 148 -19.92 12.04 -9.99
C SER A 148 -21.21 12.14 -9.15
N PRO A 149 -22.10 13.10 -9.46
CA PRO A 149 -23.28 13.41 -8.65
C PRO A 149 -24.28 12.24 -8.52
N GLU A 150 -24.23 11.27 -9.44
CA GLU A 150 -25.11 10.09 -9.45
C GLU A 150 -24.52 8.91 -8.63
N THR A 151 -23.26 9.03 -8.18
CA THR A 151 -22.58 7.99 -7.41
C THR A 151 -22.62 8.37 -5.91
N ASP A 152 -22.81 7.38 -5.06
CA ASP A 152 -22.62 7.59 -3.62
C ASP A 152 -21.21 8.14 -3.33
N ALA A 153 -21.11 9.11 -2.43
CA ALA A 153 -19.85 9.81 -2.21
C ALA A 153 -18.72 8.89 -1.70
N TYR A 154 -19.05 7.88 -0.90
CA TYR A 154 -18.03 6.94 -0.44
C TYR A 154 -17.65 5.92 -1.51
N ASP A 155 -18.63 5.44 -2.32
CA ASP A 155 -18.35 4.58 -3.48
C ASP A 155 -17.46 5.30 -4.52
N TYR A 156 -17.64 6.62 -4.70
CA TYR A 156 -16.75 7.42 -5.54
C TYR A 156 -15.29 7.32 -5.05
N TRP A 157 -15.02 7.58 -3.77
CA TRP A 157 -13.67 7.55 -3.23
C TRP A 157 -13.07 6.14 -3.16
N LEU A 158 -13.86 5.13 -2.84
CA LEU A 158 -13.41 3.73 -2.90
C LEU A 158 -12.92 3.37 -4.31
N ASN A 159 -13.67 3.78 -5.35
CA ASN A 159 -13.30 3.54 -6.75
C ASN A 159 -12.10 4.38 -7.22
N GLU A 160 -11.83 5.54 -6.60
CA GLU A 160 -10.65 6.34 -6.91
C GLU A 160 -9.36 5.66 -6.40
N PHE A 161 -9.39 5.05 -5.22
CA PHE A 161 -8.23 4.36 -4.66
C PHE A 161 -8.08 2.93 -5.19
N GLU A 162 -9.20 2.21 -5.40
CA GLU A 162 -9.19 0.87 -5.95
C GLU A 162 -10.30 0.72 -6.99
N ARG A 163 -9.94 0.73 -8.25
CA ARG A 163 -10.90 0.76 -9.36
C ARG A 163 -11.83 -0.46 -9.35
N GLY A 164 -13.12 -0.20 -9.29
CA GLY A 164 -14.16 -1.22 -9.17
C GLY A 164 -14.60 -1.52 -7.73
N ALA A 165 -13.90 -0.99 -6.73
CA ALA A 165 -14.33 -1.12 -5.34
C ALA A 165 -15.62 -0.31 -5.07
N SER A 166 -16.46 -0.85 -4.21
CA SER A 166 -17.71 -0.23 -3.76
C SER A 166 -18.10 -0.75 -2.39
N LYS A 167 -18.96 -0.01 -1.68
CA LYS A 167 -19.55 -0.46 -0.41
C LYS A 167 -20.19 -1.85 -0.53
N LYS A 168 -20.93 -2.07 -1.62
CA LYS A 168 -21.58 -3.36 -1.85
C LYS A 168 -20.61 -4.53 -1.89
N MET A 169 -19.49 -4.37 -2.57
CA MET A 169 -18.44 -5.39 -2.66
C MET A 169 -17.74 -5.54 -1.31
N LEU A 170 -17.35 -4.43 -0.68
CA LEU A 170 -16.59 -4.43 0.57
C LEU A 170 -17.42 -4.89 1.78
N ASP A 171 -18.71 -4.59 1.83
CA ASP A 171 -19.60 -5.11 2.88
C ASP A 171 -19.64 -6.65 2.85
N VAL A 172 -19.73 -7.27 1.67
CA VAL A 172 -19.69 -8.74 1.53
C VAL A 172 -18.31 -9.28 1.90
N TYR A 173 -17.25 -8.63 1.44
CA TYR A 173 -15.88 -9.01 1.74
C TYR A 173 -15.57 -8.99 3.24
N PHE A 174 -15.81 -7.86 3.90
CA PHE A 174 -15.50 -7.70 5.32
C PHE A 174 -16.42 -8.55 6.22
N GLU A 175 -17.70 -8.75 5.84
CA GLU A 175 -18.57 -9.66 6.58
C GLU A 175 -18.07 -11.11 6.55
N LYS A 176 -17.59 -11.59 5.40
CA LYS A 176 -16.96 -12.91 5.28
C LYS A 176 -15.72 -13.01 6.18
N LEU A 177 -14.83 -12.02 6.11
CA LEU A 177 -13.61 -11.98 6.94
C LEU A 177 -13.96 -11.97 8.43
N ARG A 178 -14.87 -11.10 8.86
CA ARG A 178 -15.30 -10.99 10.24
C ARG A 178 -15.84 -12.33 10.76
N SER A 179 -16.73 -12.94 10.01
CA SER A 179 -17.40 -14.19 10.40
C SER A 179 -16.42 -15.36 10.54
N ALA A 180 -15.34 -15.38 9.76
CA ALA A 180 -14.35 -16.44 9.79
C ALA A 180 -13.19 -16.15 10.76
N LEU A 181 -12.65 -14.93 10.74
CA LEU A 181 -11.39 -14.64 11.42
C LEU A 181 -11.56 -14.18 12.88
N VAL A 182 -12.66 -13.51 13.24
CA VAL A 182 -12.88 -13.12 14.65
C VAL A 182 -12.95 -14.34 15.58
N PRO A 183 -13.70 -15.42 15.25
CA PRO A 183 -13.66 -16.64 16.07
C PRO A 183 -12.27 -17.29 16.13
N LEU A 184 -11.51 -17.27 15.05
CA LEU A 184 -10.15 -17.80 15.01
C LEU A 184 -9.20 -17.00 15.92
N ILE A 185 -9.28 -15.66 15.87
CA ILE A 185 -8.50 -14.77 16.75
C ILE A 185 -8.81 -15.06 18.21
N HIS A 186 -10.10 -15.19 18.56
CA HIS A 186 -10.51 -15.53 19.94
C HIS A 186 -9.98 -16.90 20.38
N ALA A 187 -10.05 -17.92 19.51
CA ALA A 187 -9.51 -19.25 19.82
C ALA A 187 -7.99 -19.23 20.04
N ILE A 188 -7.26 -18.40 19.29
CA ILE A 188 -5.83 -18.19 19.50
C ILE A 188 -5.56 -17.48 20.84
N CYS A 189 -6.32 -16.43 21.16
CA CYS A 189 -6.19 -15.73 22.45
C CYS A 189 -6.44 -16.66 23.65
N GLU A 190 -7.39 -17.60 23.53
CA GLU A 190 -7.66 -18.60 24.58
C GLU A 190 -6.51 -19.60 24.79
N LYS A 191 -5.64 -19.83 23.78
CA LYS A 191 -4.42 -20.64 23.92
C LYS A 191 -3.37 -19.96 24.82
N GLY A 192 -3.45 -18.63 24.94
CA GLY A 192 -2.48 -17.83 25.67
C GLY A 192 -1.14 -17.71 24.94
N ASP A 193 -0.12 -17.23 25.65
CA ASP A 193 1.23 -16.99 25.09
C ASP A 193 2.03 -18.29 25.00
N VAL A 194 1.79 -19.06 23.95
CA VAL A 194 2.45 -20.38 23.71
C VAL A 194 3.68 -20.28 22.79
N ILE A 195 3.90 -19.12 22.16
CA ILE A 195 5.01 -18.89 21.21
C ILE A 195 6.04 -17.94 21.84
N ASN A 196 7.28 -18.41 21.98
CA ASN A 196 8.38 -17.59 22.49
C ASN A 196 8.90 -16.64 21.41
N THR A 197 8.83 -15.33 21.65
CA THR A 197 9.35 -14.26 20.78
C THR A 197 10.54 -13.51 21.38
N SER A 198 10.94 -13.81 22.63
CA SER A 198 11.92 -13.03 23.39
C SER A 198 13.29 -12.88 22.74
N PHE A 199 13.66 -13.80 21.84
CA PHE A 199 14.91 -13.72 21.07
C PHE A 199 14.87 -12.66 19.96
N LEU A 200 13.68 -12.24 19.50
CA LEU A 200 13.52 -11.18 18.50
C LEU A 200 13.82 -9.79 19.07
N GLU A 201 13.71 -9.63 20.39
CA GLU A 201 13.94 -8.38 21.11
C GLU A 201 15.39 -8.19 21.58
N LYS A 202 16.27 -9.18 21.31
CA LYS A 202 17.68 -9.07 21.64
C LYS A 202 18.38 -8.06 20.76
N SER A 203 19.41 -7.38 21.33
CA SER A 203 20.20 -6.40 20.60
C SER A 203 20.93 -7.04 19.40
N CYS A 204 20.65 -6.54 18.22
CA CYS A 204 21.23 -6.90 16.93
C CYS A 204 21.91 -5.65 16.33
N PRO A 205 23.24 -5.59 16.25
CA PRO A 205 23.94 -4.40 15.77
C PRO A 205 23.48 -3.94 14.38
N ILE A 206 23.21 -2.66 14.23
CA ILE A 206 22.67 -2.06 12.99
C ILE A 206 23.55 -2.38 11.77
N GLU A 207 24.87 -2.29 11.90
CA GLU A 207 25.80 -2.65 10.81
C GLU A 207 25.66 -4.12 10.34
N THR A 208 25.25 -4.99 11.26
CA THR A 208 25.00 -6.39 10.91
C THR A 208 23.61 -6.58 10.32
N GLN A 209 22.64 -5.77 10.74
CA GLN A 209 21.31 -5.75 10.10
C GLN A 209 21.40 -5.25 8.64
N ARG A 210 22.26 -4.26 8.31
CA ARG A 210 22.53 -3.84 6.91
C ARG A 210 23.02 -5.01 6.05
N LYS A 211 23.92 -5.84 6.59
CA LYS A 211 24.40 -7.06 5.89
C LYS A 211 23.27 -8.08 5.69
N LEU A 212 22.36 -8.17 6.65
CA LEU A 212 21.16 -9.01 6.50
C LEU A 212 20.25 -8.46 5.39
N SER A 213 20.04 -7.14 5.34
CA SER A 213 19.25 -6.50 4.27
C SER A 213 19.82 -6.78 2.88
N ASP A 214 21.14 -6.63 2.70
CA ASP A 214 21.80 -6.97 1.44
C ASP A 214 21.60 -8.45 1.07
N TYR A 215 21.78 -9.36 2.05
CA TYR A 215 21.55 -10.78 1.83
C TYR A 215 20.08 -11.10 1.45
N ILE A 216 19.11 -10.45 2.08
CA ILE A 216 17.68 -10.63 1.76
C ILE A 216 17.39 -10.16 0.33
N MET A 217 17.91 -9.00 -0.08
CA MET A 217 17.75 -8.52 -1.46
C MET A 217 18.36 -9.50 -2.47
N ASP A 218 19.51 -10.12 -2.16
CA ASP A 218 20.14 -11.15 -3.00
C ASP A 218 19.28 -12.44 -3.08
N VAL A 219 18.69 -12.86 -1.95
CA VAL A 219 17.76 -14.02 -1.91
C VAL A 219 16.50 -13.71 -2.73
N MET A 220 15.96 -12.50 -2.62
CA MET A 220 14.81 -12.04 -3.42
C MET A 220 15.15 -11.82 -4.90
N LYS A 221 16.43 -11.97 -5.32
CA LYS A 221 16.92 -11.77 -6.69
C LYS A 221 16.68 -10.33 -7.21
N ILE A 222 16.70 -9.35 -6.33
CA ILE A 222 16.57 -7.93 -6.72
C ILE A 222 17.87 -7.48 -7.36
N ASN A 223 17.80 -6.99 -8.60
CA ASN A 223 18.96 -6.47 -9.32
C ASN A 223 19.44 -5.14 -8.68
N ARG A 224 20.63 -5.15 -8.11
CA ARG A 224 21.23 -4.00 -7.42
C ARG A 224 21.71 -2.89 -8.38
N ASP A 225 21.79 -3.17 -9.68
CA ASP A 225 22.07 -2.16 -10.70
C ASP A 225 20.85 -1.30 -11.04
N ASP A 226 19.63 -1.81 -10.75
CA ASP A 226 18.35 -1.14 -11.01
C ASP A 226 17.60 -0.77 -9.71
N CYS A 227 18.04 -1.29 -8.54
CA CYS A 227 17.39 -1.04 -7.26
C CYS A 227 18.39 -0.71 -6.15
N SER A 228 18.17 0.40 -5.46
CA SER A 228 18.96 0.82 -4.30
C SER A 228 18.16 0.71 -3.00
N ILE A 229 18.88 0.67 -1.85
CA ILE A 229 18.29 0.72 -0.51
C ILE A 229 18.84 1.92 0.25
N GLY A 230 17.94 2.68 0.89
CA GLY A 230 18.24 3.79 1.79
C GLY A 230 17.68 3.58 3.19
N GLU A 231 17.93 4.54 4.07
CA GLU A 231 17.40 4.56 5.44
C GLU A 231 16.47 5.76 5.63
N THR A 232 15.32 5.55 6.28
CA THR A 232 14.34 6.60 6.58
C THR A 232 13.56 6.24 7.84
N GLU A 233 12.87 7.21 8.42
CA GLU A 233 12.02 6.99 9.60
C GLU A 233 10.82 6.06 9.29
N HIS A 234 10.22 6.23 8.11
CA HIS A 234 9.11 5.41 7.63
C HIS A 234 9.48 4.76 6.31
N PRO A 235 9.72 3.43 6.27
CA PRO A 235 10.04 2.72 5.05
C PRO A 235 9.05 2.96 3.92
N PHE A 236 9.57 3.06 2.70
CA PHE A 236 8.77 3.20 1.49
C PHE A 236 9.56 2.74 0.26
N THR A 237 8.84 2.45 -0.81
CA THR A 237 9.36 2.23 -2.16
C THR A 237 8.99 3.40 -3.05
N THR A 238 9.92 3.87 -3.85
CA THR A 238 9.68 4.83 -4.93
C THR A 238 10.28 4.32 -6.23
N GLU A 239 9.59 4.60 -7.32
CA GLU A 239 10.01 4.25 -8.68
C GLU A 239 10.13 5.54 -9.49
N PHE A 240 11.21 5.67 -10.23
CA PHE A 240 11.43 6.74 -11.21
C PHE A 240 11.30 6.20 -12.63
N ASN A 241 11.68 4.98 -12.82
CA ASN A 241 11.45 4.14 -13.99
C ASN A 241 11.90 2.71 -13.65
N LYS A 242 11.64 1.76 -14.54
CA LYS A 242 11.99 0.34 -14.39
C LYS A 242 13.48 0.08 -14.03
N HIS A 243 14.39 1.01 -14.31
CA HIS A 243 15.83 0.91 -14.04
C HIS A 243 16.31 1.83 -12.91
N ASP A 244 15.41 2.48 -12.19
CA ASP A 244 15.71 3.27 -10.99
C ASP A 244 14.54 3.14 -10.01
N VAL A 245 14.56 2.06 -9.24
CA VAL A 245 13.66 1.79 -8.14
C VAL A 245 14.43 1.91 -6.83
N ARG A 246 13.86 2.55 -5.82
CA ARG A 246 14.53 2.76 -4.53
C ARG A 246 13.63 2.34 -3.40
N ILE A 247 14.14 1.43 -2.58
CA ILE A 247 13.49 1.03 -1.34
C ILE A 247 14.18 1.70 -0.16
N THR A 248 13.46 1.83 0.95
CA THR A 248 14.02 2.30 2.21
C THR A 248 13.66 1.35 3.34
N THR A 249 14.43 1.40 4.42
CA THR A 249 14.16 0.65 5.64
C THR A 249 14.52 1.48 6.86
N HIS A 250 14.14 1.01 8.05
CA HIS A 250 14.56 1.56 9.33
C HIS A 250 15.17 0.47 10.21
N TYR A 251 16.24 0.81 10.95
CA TYR A 251 16.93 -0.15 11.79
C TYR A 251 16.76 0.19 13.28
N TYR A 252 16.24 -0.76 14.03
CA TYR A 252 16.21 -0.71 15.51
C TYR A 252 17.08 -1.83 16.07
N GLU A 253 17.95 -1.52 17.03
CA GLU A 253 18.85 -2.54 17.61
C GLU A 253 18.12 -3.76 18.19
N ASN A 254 16.93 -3.55 18.73
CA ASN A 254 16.16 -4.59 19.43
C ASN A 254 14.96 -5.11 18.62
N MET A 255 14.93 -4.88 17.29
CA MET A 255 13.82 -5.25 16.44
C MET A 255 14.31 -5.72 15.06
N VAL A 256 15.21 -6.72 15.02
CA VAL A 256 15.79 -7.22 13.77
C VAL A 256 14.74 -7.72 12.76
N ALA A 257 13.63 -8.26 13.24
CA ALA A 257 12.54 -8.69 12.39
C ALA A 257 11.85 -7.51 11.67
N SER A 258 11.78 -6.33 12.31
CA SER A 258 11.18 -5.13 11.73
C SER A 258 11.93 -4.70 10.46
N SER A 259 13.24 -4.49 10.54
CA SER A 259 14.05 -4.13 9.37
C SER A 259 14.05 -5.21 8.29
N MET A 260 14.13 -6.48 8.68
CA MET A 260 14.11 -7.61 7.75
C MET A 260 12.81 -7.66 6.95
N TYR A 261 11.64 -7.58 7.62
CA TYR A 261 10.35 -7.62 6.95
C TYR A 261 10.03 -6.34 6.19
N SER A 262 10.54 -5.18 6.64
CA SER A 262 10.50 -3.95 5.88
C SER A 262 11.21 -4.11 4.52
N VAL A 263 12.43 -4.67 4.51
CA VAL A 263 13.16 -4.92 3.25
C VAL A 263 12.44 -5.92 2.34
N ILE A 264 11.80 -6.95 2.92
CA ILE A 264 11.04 -7.92 2.13
C ILE A 264 9.77 -7.27 1.54
N HIS A 265 9.06 -6.48 2.34
CA HIS A 265 7.85 -5.76 1.92
C HIS A 265 8.16 -4.76 0.80
N GLU A 266 9.09 -3.84 1.05
CA GLU A 266 9.49 -2.84 0.06
C GLU A 266 10.14 -3.49 -1.17
N GLY A 267 10.87 -4.58 -0.96
CA GLY A 267 11.39 -5.42 -2.03
C GLY A 267 10.30 -6.04 -2.91
N GLY A 268 9.15 -6.41 -2.32
CA GLY A 268 7.99 -6.89 -3.07
C GLY A 268 7.39 -5.82 -3.98
N HIS A 269 7.26 -4.58 -3.48
CA HIS A 269 6.89 -3.42 -4.29
C HIS A 269 7.90 -3.17 -5.40
N ALA A 270 9.21 -3.19 -5.07
CA ALA A 270 10.27 -2.98 -6.05
C ALA A 270 10.28 -4.04 -7.15
N ILE A 271 10.09 -5.32 -6.80
CA ILE A 271 10.01 -6.40 -7.79
C ILE A 271 8.87 -6.16 -8.79
N TYR A 272 7.73 -5.65 -8.34
CA TYR A 272 6.65 -5.28 -9.26
C TYR A 272 7.12 -4.24 -10.28
N GLU A 273 7.68 -3.12 -9.83
CA GLU A 273 8.13 -2.02 -10.68
C GLU A 273 9.28 -2.43 -11.63
N LEU A 274 10.25 -3.21 -11.15
CA LEU A 274 11.38 -3.74 -11.94
C LEU A 274 10.94 -4.70 -13.05
N ASN A 275 9.74 -5.27 -12.98
CA ASN A 275 9.24 -6.28 -13.91
C ASN A 275 8.04 -5.81 -14.76
N THR A 276 7.73 -4.51 -14.79
CA THR A 276 6.77 -3.95 -15.74
C THR A 276 7.22 -4.18 -17.19
N GLY A 277 6.27 -4.20 -18.14
CA GLY A 277 6.57 -4.48 -19.56
C GLY A 277 7.56 -3.49 -20.17
N ASP A 278 8.50 -3.97 -20.97
CA ASP A 278 9.49 -3.10 -21.64
C ASP A 278 8.82 -2.13 -22.63
N ASP A 279 7.67 -2.49 -23.18
CA ASP A 279 6.84 -1.67 -24.06
C ASP A 279 6.13 -0.52 -23.33
N LEU A 280 6.12 -0.54 -21.98
CA LEU A 280 5.55 0.52 -21.14
C LEU A 280 6.59 1.59 -20.76
N ILE A 281 7.88 1.36 -20.99
CA ILE A 281 8.93 2.32 -20.64
C ILE A 281 8.69 3.67 -21.32
N GLY A 282 8.63 4.73 -20.53
CA GLY A 282 8.38 6.09 -21.01
C GLY A 282 6.93 6.43 -21.29
N THR A 283 5.99 5.53 -20.96
CA THR A 283 4.54 5.78 -20.97
C THR A 283 4.02 6.03 -19.55
N THR A 284 2.81 6.57 -19.44
CA THR A 284 2.13 6.71 -18.15
C THR A 284 1.51 5.40 -17.66
N MET A 285 1.63 4.33 -18.41
CA MET A 285 1.13 2.99 -18.09
C MET A 285 2.18 2.10 -17.41
N ALA A 286 3.43 2.55 -17.30
CA ALA A 286 4.43 1.94 -16.42
C ALA A 286 4.00 2.11 -14.96
N GLY A 287 4.37 1.17 -14.10
CA GLY A 287 3.99 1.17 -12.69
C GLY A 287 2.83 0.24 -12.35
N GLY A 288 2.52 0.15 -11.06
CA GLY A 288 1.50 -0.78 -10.56
C GLY A 288 0.07 -0.38 -10.88
N ALA A 289 -0.78 -1.37 -11.17
CA ALA A 289 -2.15 -1.19 -11.67
C ALA A 289 -3.10 -0.44 -10.73
N SER A 290 -2.91 -0.63 -9.41
CA SER A 290 -3.69 0.02 -8.35
C SER A 290 -2.97 -0.10 -7.01
N MET A 291 -3.47 0.61 -5.99
CA MET A 291 -2.96 0.48 -4.62
C MET A 291 -3.12 -0.94 -4.08
N GLY A 292 -4.28 -1.59 -4.30
CA GLY A 292 -4.53 -2.96 -3.86
C GLY A 292 -3.66 -3.99 -4.60
N ILE A 293 -3.48 -3.87 -5.91
CA ILE A 293 -2.60 -4.76 -6.67
C ILE A 293 -1.14 -4.55 -6.26
N HIS A 294 -0.71 -3.30 -6.04
CA HIS A 294 0.65 -3.00 -5.59
C HIS A 294 0.93 -3.59 -4.21
N GLU A 295 0.02 -3.39 -3.25
CA GLU A 295 0.09 -3.98 -1.92
C GLU A 295 0.00 -5.52 -1.97
N SER A 296 -0.68 -6.09 -2.97
CA SER A 296 -0.71 -7.55 -3.11
C SER A 296 0.67 -8.13 -3.38
N GLN A 297 1.56 -7.40 -4.04
CA GLN A 297 2.91 -7.86 -4.34
C GLN A 297 3.82 -7.73 -3.10
N SER A 298 3.76 -6.61 -2.36
CA SER A 298 4.49 -6.47 -1.11
C SER A 298 4.07 -7.53 -0.09
N ARG A 299 2.76 -7.73 0.12
CA ARG A 299 2.23 -8.74 1.03
C ARG A 299 2.50 -10.17 0.57
N PHE A 300 2.54 -10.42 -0.74
CA PHE A 300 2.93 -11.72 -1.27
C PHE A 300 4.36 -12.09 -0.86
N TYR A 301 5.30 -11.16 -1.04
CA TYR A 301 6.68 -11.39 -0.64
C TYR A 301 6.86 -11.37 0.88
N GLU A 302 6.20 -10.48 1.61
CA GLU A 302 6.31 -10.37 3.06
C GLU A 302 5.66 -11.56 3.78
N ASN A 303 4.37 -11.81 3.51
CA ASN A 303 3.56 -12.72 4.32
C ASN A 303 3.53 -14.15 3.76
N ILE A 304 3.37 -14.28 2.43
CA ILE A 304 3.21 -15.59 1.79
C ILE A 304 4.57 -16.25 1.61
N ILE A 305 5.57 -15.53 1.08
CA ILE A 305 6.94 -16.07 0.93
C ILE A 305 7.72 -15.87 2.23
N GLY A 306 7.92 -14.63 2.67
CA GLY A 306 8.85 -14.24 3.71
C GLY A 306 8.56 -14.84 5.09
N ARG A 307 7.29 -15.13 5.37
CA ARG A 307 6.85 -15.80 6.60
C ARG A 307 6.56 -17.29 6.42
N SER A 308 6.87 -17.89 5.25
CA SER A 308 6.74 -19.33 5.04
C SER A 308 7.84 -20.13 5.74
N GLU A 309 7.52 -21.36 6.11
CA GLU A 309 8.50 -22.26 6.72
C GLU A 309 9.67 -22.58 5.76
N ALA A 310 9.40 -22.62 4.45
CA ALA A 310 10.40 -22.82 3.40
C ALA A 310 11.40 -21.66 3.35
N PHE A 311 10.92 -20.41 3.32
CA PHE A 311 11.77 -19.22 3.27
C PHE A 311 12.57 -19.05 4.56
N ILE A 312 11.92 -19.19 5.71
CA ILE A 312 12.61 -19.10 6.99
C ILE A 312 13.72 -20.18 7.08
N SER A 313 13.45 -21.41 6.67
CA SER A 313 14.48 -22.47 6.65
C SER A 313 15.66 -22.13 5.73
N LEU A 314 15.40 -21.45 4.62
CA LEU A 314 16.42 -20.98 3.68
C LEU A 314 17.32 -19.90 4.28
N ILE A 315 16.75 -18.87 4.93
CA ILE A 315 17.49 -17.69 5.39
C ILE A 315 18.05 -17.82 6.81
N PHE A 316 17.46 -18.65 7.65
CA PHE A 316 17.81 -18.75 9.07
C PHE A 316 19.27 -19.13 9.35
N PRO A 317 19.93 -20.01 8.57
CA PRO A 317 21.36 -20.27 8.72
C PRO A 317 22.21 -19.00 8.62
N LYS A 318 21.87 -18.07 7.73
CA LYS A 318 22.56 -16.80 7.57
C LYS A 318 22.23 -15.82 8.71
N ILE A 319 21.00 -15.78 9.16
CA ILE A 319 20.62 -15.00 10.35
C ILE A 319 21.44 -15.46 11.55
N LYS A 320 21.56 -16.76 11.77
CA LYS A 320 22.33 -17.33 12.89
C LYS A 320 23.84 -17.09 12.75
N GLU A 321 24.38 -17.07 11.52
CA GLU A 321 25.77 -16.71 11.24
C GLU A 321 26.04 -15.23 11.60
N LEU A 322 25.12 -14.34 11.26
CA LEU A 322 25.25 -12.88 11.50
C LEU A 322 25.02 -12.52 12.96
N PHE A 323 24.16 -13.23 13.67
CA PHE A 323 23.74 -12.93 15.04
C PHE A 323 23.87 -14.18 15.94
N PRO A 324 25.09 -14.76 16.11
CA PRO A 324 25.28 -16.05 16.78
C PRO A 324 24.80 -16.04 18.23
N ASP A 325 25.06 -14.96 18.97
CA ASP A 325 24.70 -14.88 20.40
C ASP A 325 23.20 -14.71 20.63
N GLN A 326 22.52 -14.02 19.69
CA GLN A 326 21.09 -13.76 19.76
C GLN A 326 20.27 -15.03 19.48
N PHE A 327 20.73 -15.84 18.52
CA PHE A 327 20.01 -17.02 18.01
C PHE A 327 20.70 -18.37 18.34
N GLU A 328 21.60 -18.41 19.37
CA GLU A 328 22.36 -19.60 19.73
C GLU A 328 21.49 -20.86 19.89
N ASN A 329 20.42 -20.73 20.70
CA ASN A 329 19.52 -21.83 21.05
C ASN A 329 18.18 -21.75 20.30
N VAL A 330 18.12 -21.05 19.18
CA VAL A 330 16.93 -20.87 18.35
C VAL A 330 17.05 -21.75 17.11
N THR A 331 15.98 -22.45 16.78
CA THR A 331 15.86 -23.22 15.54
C THR A 331 15.13 -22.39 14.47
N ALA A 332 15.23 -22.81 13.19
CA ALA A 332 14.45 -22.19 12.12
C ALA A 332 12.94 -22.30 12.38
N HIS A 333 12.50 -23.41 13.01
CA HIS A 333 11.09 -23.59 13.36
C HIS A 333 10.65 -22.64 14.49
N ASP A 334 11.48 -22.42 15.52
CA ASP A 334 11.18 -21.45 16.58
C ASP A 334 11.05 -20.03 15.99
N PHE A 335 11.96 -19.69 15.07
CA PHE A 335 11.92 -18.40 14.36
C PHE A 335 10.66 -18.28 13.49
N TYR A 336 10.29 -19.33 12.75
CA TYR A 336 9.07 -19.40 11.97
C TYR A 336 7.82 -19.15 12.84
N LEU A 337 7.71 -19.82 13.98
CA LEU A 337 6.62 -19.61 14.93
C LEU A 337 6.59 -18.17 15.44
N ALA A 338 7.72 -17.62 15.85
CA ALA A 338 7.83 -16.31 16.44
C ALA A 338 7.41 -15.18 15.49
N VAL A 339 7.83 -15.22 14.21
CA VAL A 339 7.48 -14.20 13.21
C VAL A 339 6.05 -14.32 12.66
N ASN A 340 5.37 -15.43 12.99
CA ASN A 340 3.96 -15.67 12.67
C ASN A 340 3.06 -15.66 13.92
N LYS A 341 3.56 -15.21 15.08
CA LYS A 341 2.70 -15.06 16.26
C LYS A 341 1.55 -14.11 15.94
N ALA A 342 0.32 -14.53 16.23
CA ALA A 342 -0.86 -13.69 16.12
C ALA A 342 -1.28 -13.21 17.52
N GLU A 343 -1.43 -11.90 17.67
CA GLU A 343 -1.82 -11.26 18.92
C GLU A 343 -2.55 -9.94 18.63
N PRO A 344 -3.78 -9.75 19.10
CA PRO A 344 -4.46 -8.47 18.96
C PRO A 344 -3.61 -7.32 19.52
N SER A 345 -3.37 -6.31 18.70
CA SER A 345 -2.56 -5.14 19.03
C SER A 345 -3.34 -3.85 18.79
N LEU A 346 -2.86 -2.74 19.36
CA LEU A 346 -3.50 -1.44 19.19
C LEU A 346 -3.13 -0.77 17.87
N ILE A 347 -1.89 -0.92 17.43
CA ILE A 347 -1.33 -0.15 16.31
C ILE A 347 -1.37 -0.98 15.03
N ARG A 348 -2.04 -0.47 14.01
CA ARG A 348 -2.23 -1.14 12.72
C ARG A 348 -0.92 -1.53 12.04
N THR A 349 0.07 -0.65 12.03
CA THR A 349 1.37 -0.91 11.38
C THR A 349 2.18 -2.00 12.06
N GLU A 350 1.87 -2.30 13.32
CA GLU A 350 2.50 -3.38 14.11
C GLU A 350 1.65 -4.66 14.15
N ALA A 351 0.49 -4.64 13.50
CA ALA A 351 -0.43 -5.78 13.51
C ALA A 351 0.14 -6.97 12.75
N ASP A 352 -0.06 -8.17 13.29
CA ASP A 352 0.25 -9.42 12.62
C ASP A 352 -0.67 -9.68 11.42
N GLU A 353 -0.29 -10.64 10.58
CA GLU A 353 -1.01 -10.95 9.34
C GLU A 353 -2.48 -11.33 9.56
N LEU A 354 -2.80 -12.05 10.64
CA LEU A 354 -4.17 -12.49 10.92
C LEU A 354 -5.08 -11.34 11.35
N THR A 355 -4.56 -10.46 12.23
CA THR A 355 -5.35 -9.38 12.81
C THR A 355 -5.38 -8.13 11.94
N TYR A 356 -4.48 -7.99 10.96
CA TYR A 356 -4.33 -6.79 10.13
C TYR A 356 -5.63 -6.34 9.45
N SER A 357 -6.36 -7.27 8.83
CA SER A 357 -7.61 -6.93 8.15
C SER A 357 -8.71 -6.45 9.09
N MET A 358 -8.67 -6.82 10.39
CA MET A 358 -9.60 -6.30 11.39
C MET A 358 -9.36 -4.81 11.66
N HIS A 359 -8.09 -4.37 11.69
CA HIS A 359 -7.75 -2.96 11.78
C HIS A 359 -8.29 -2.16 10.60
N ILE A 360 -8.22 -2.71 9.39
CA ILE A 360 -8.76 -2.07 8.18
C ILE A 360 -10.28 -2.02 8.23
N MET A 361 -10.92 -3.08 8.68
CA MET A 361 -12.38 -3.15 8.80
C MET A 361 -12.94 -2.07 9.76
N VAL A 362 -12.25 -1.81 10.88
CA VAL A 362 -12.62 -0.71 11.79
C VAL A 362 -12.68 0.62 11.04
N ARG A 363 -11.67 0.92 10.25
CA ARG A 363 -11.59 2.15 9.47
C ARG A 363 -12.65 2.23 8.40
N TYR A 364 -12.87 1.15 7.67
CA TYR A 364 -13.93 1.05 6.66
C TYR A 364 -15.32 1.33 7.24
N GLU A 365 -15.67 0.71 8.38
CA GLU A 365 -16.96 0.91 9.04
C GLU A 365 -17.14 2.36 9.51
N ILE A 366 -16.09 2.99 10.01
CA ILE A 366 -16.10 4.40 10.43
C ILE A 366 -16.25 5.31 9.22
N GLU A 367 -15.41 5.17 8.20
CA GLU A 367 -15.44 6.02 7.01
C GLU A 367 -16.80 5.96 6.30
N LYS A 368 -17.35 4.75 6.12
CA LYS A 368 -18.68 4.53 5.54
C LYS A 368 -19.74 5.36 6.24
N ARG A 369 -19.75 5.35 7.58
CA ARG A 369 -20.72 6.07 8.42
C ARG A 369 -20.42 7.56 8.56
N LEU A 370 -19.16 7.97 8.48
CA LEU A 370 -18.81 9.39 8.36
C LEU A 370 -19.32 9.94 7.03
N MET A 371 -19.12 9.21 5.93
CA MET A 371 -19.49 9.66 4.59
C MET A 371 -21.02 9.68 4.34
N ASP A 372 -21.80 8.82 4.97
CA ASP A 372 -23.26 8.86 4.87
C ASP A 372 -23.94 9.74 5.95
N GLY A 373 -23.16 10.23 6.93
CA GLY A 373 -23.63 11.11 8.01
C GLY A 373 -24.30 10.39 9.18
N SER A 374 -24.27 9.06 9.23
CA SER A 374 -24.83 8.28 10.34
C SER A 374 -23.91 8.25 11.57
N LEU A 375 -22.65 8.65 11.43
CA LEU A 375 -21.70 8.88 12.52
C LEU A 375 -21.22 10.33 12.50
N SER A 376 -21.29 10.99 13.65
CA SER A 376 -20.66 12.30 13.85
C SER A 376 -19.14 12.15 14.08
N THR A 377 -18.35 13.08 13.55
CA THR A 377 -16.90 13.12 13.86
C THR A 377 -16.64 13.21 15.37
N LYS A 378 -17.52 13.85 16.14
CA LYS A 378 -17.42 13.94 17.61
C LYS A 378 -17.56 12.57 18.31
N ASP A 379 -18.32 11.66 17.74
CA ASP A 379 -18.55 10.32 18.30
C ASP A 379 -17.56 9.28 17.80
N LEU A 380 -16.67 9.65 16.86
CA LEU A 380 -15.70 8.76 16.24
C LEU A 380 -14.82 8.01 17.26
N PRO A 381 -14.24 8.64 18.32
CA PRO A 381 -13.42 7.90 19.28
C PRO A 381 -14.20 6.81 20.01
N ASN A 382 -15.46 7.06 20.35
CA ASN A 382 -16.31 6.07 21.01
C ASN A 382 -16.62 4.87 20.10
N GLU A 383 -16.91 5.16 18.82
CA GLU A 383 -17.18 4.11 17.83
C GLU A 383 -15.93 3.32 17.50
N TRP A 384 -14.77 3.96 17.41
CA TRP A 384 -13.47 3.32 17.27
C TRP A 384 -13.23 2.31 18.41
N ASN A 385 -13.37 2.76 19.64
CA ASN A 385 -13.15 1.91 20.82
C ASN A 385 -14.13 0.74 20.87
N ARG A 386 -15.40 0.96 20.49
CA ARG A 386 -16.41 -0.10 20.40
C ARG A 386 -16.01 -1.17 19.37
N LEU A 387 -15.58 -0.76 18.17
CA LEU A 387 -15.18 -1.69 17.10
C LEU A 387 -13.89 -2.45 17.44
N TYR A 388 -12.91 -1.81 18.06
CA TYR A 388 -11.69 -2.49 18.56
C TYR A 388 -12.04 -3.58 19.58
N LYS A 389 -12.95 -3.26 20.50
CA LYS A 389 -13.42 -4.25 21.48
C LYS A 389 -14.16 -5.42 20.82
N GLU A 390 -14.99 -5.13 19.82
CA GLU A 390 -15.78 -6.13 19.12
C GLU A 390 -14.91 -7.04 18.24
N TYR A 391 -13.96 -6.49 17.46
CA TYR A 391 -13.21 -7.25 16.47
C TYR A 391 -11.91 -7.85 16.99
N LEU A 392 -11.24 -7.15 17.90
CA LEU A 392 -9.92 -7.53 18.43
C LEU A 392 -9.97 -7.92 19.93
N GLY A 393 -11.07 -7.67 20.62
CA GLY A 393 -11.22 -8.00 22.04
C GLY A 393 -10.44 -7.09 23.00
N ILE A 394 -9.77 -6.04 22.51
CA ILE A 394 -8.90 -5.16 23.30
C ILE A 394 -9.57 -3.81 23.60
N ASP A 395 -9.16 -3.19 24.71
CA ASP A 395 -9.60 -1.86 25.10
C ASP A 395 -8.56 -0.82 24.64
N VAL A 396 -9.03 0.29 24.03
CA VAL A 396 -8.17 1.39 23.58
C VAL A 396 -7.96 2.37 24.73
N PRO A 397 -6.72 2.58 25.20
CA PRO A 397 -6.45 3.36 26.43
C PRO A 397 -6.53 4.87 26.21
N CYS A 398 -6.28 5.35 24.99
CA CYS A 398 -6.22 6.77 24.65
C CYS A 398 -6.36 6.98 23.13
N ASP A 399 -6.65 8.21 22.70
CA ASP A 399 -6.91 8.53 21.30
C ASP A 399 -5.66 8.43 20.41
N SER A 400 -4.49 8.71 20.97
CA SER A 400 -3.20 8.61 20.25
C SER A 400 -2.84 7.17 19.88
N MET A 401 -3.27 6.20 20.68
CA MET A 401 -3.18 4.75 20.36
C MET A 401 -4.44 4.23 19.65
N GLY A 402 -5.44 5.06 19.53
CA GLY A 402 -6.71 4.78 18.88
C GLY A 402 -6.86 5.51 17.55
N CYS A 403 -7.88 6.36 17.46
CA CYS A 403 -8.31 7.02 16.23
C CYS A 403 -7.30 8.05 15.65
N LEU A 404 -6.30 8.46 16.41
CA LEU A 404 -5.23 9.35 15.96
C LEU A 404 -3.98 8.64 15.45
N GLN A 405 -3.97 7.31 15.40
CA GLN A 405 -2.75 6.57 15.05
C GLN A 405 -2.31 6.75 13.58
N ASP A 406 -3.24 6.93 12.65
CA ASP A 406 -2.98 7.07 11.20
C ASP A 406 -3.14 8.53 10.72
N SER A 407 -2.27 8.97 9.81
CA SER A 407 -2.31 10.30 9.20
C SER A 407 -3.27 10.43 8.01
N HIS A 408 -3.78 9.32 7.48
CA HIS A 408 -4.56 9.26 6.24
C HIS A 408 -5.72 10.27 6.19
N TRP A 409 -6.49 10.33 7.26
CA TRP A 409 -7.63 11.26 7.32
C TRP A 409 -7.22 12.72 7.31
N SER A 410 -6.08 13.07 7.93
CA SER A 410 -5.57 14.44 7.87
C SER A 410 -5.11 14.86 6.48
N GLY A 411 -4.77 13.88 5.63
CA GLY A 411 -4.48 14.06 4.21
C GLY A 411 -5.69 13.94 3.28
N GLY A 412 -6.90 13.79 3.83
CA GLY A 412 -8.13 13.69 3.04
C GLY A 412 -8.41 12.31 2.42
N ALA A 413 -7.64 11.29 2.76
CA ALA A 413 -7.69 9.96 2.15
C ALA A 413 -8.80 9.08 2.77
N LEU A 414 -10.06 9.46 2.61
CA LEU A 414 -11.23 8.64 2.94
C LEU A 414 -11.51 7.68 1.78
N GLY A 415 -11.56 6.36 2.05
CA GLY A 415 -11.70 5.31 1.04
C GLY A 415 -10.41 4.57 0.69
N TYR A 416 -9.28 5.00 1.22
CA TYR A 416 -7.96 4.40 0.94
C TYR A 416 -7.71 3.07 1.69
N PHE A 417 -8.09 2.99 2.96
CA PHE A 417 -7.77 1.85 3.83
C PHE A 417 -8.18 0.48 3.29
N PRO A 418 -9.34 0.29 2.64
CA PRO A 418 -9.71 -1.02 2.09
C PRO A 418 -8.69 -1.62 1.14
N SER A 419 -7.92 -0.81 0.39
CA SER A 419 -6.89 -1.27 -0.54
C SER A 419 -5.83 -2.15 0.14
N TYR A 420 -5.48 -1.86 1.39
CA TYR A 420 -4.54 -2.68 2.18
C TYR A 420 -5.03 -4.11 2.43
N SER A 421 -6.30 -4.25 2.83
CA SER A 421 -6.88 -5.57 3.07
C SER A 421 -7.14 -6.32 1.75
N LEU A 422 -7.62 -5.61 0.73
CA LEU A 422 -7.79 -6.15 -0.62
C LEU A 422 -6.46 -6.67 -1.19
N GLY A 423 -5.36 -5.93 -0.98
CA GLY A 423 -4.03 -6.37 -1.41
C GLY A 423 -3.66 -7.73 -0.83
N SER A 424 -3.83 -7.94 0.48
CA SER A 424 -3.59 -9.25 1.12
C SER A 424 -4.48 -10.35 0.51
N ALA A 425 -5.75 -10.05 0.26
CA ALA A 425 -6.70 -11.01 -0.31
C ALA A 425 -6.40 -11.34 -1.78
N TYR A 426 -5.99 -10.36 -2.59
CA TYR A 426 -5.52 -10.59 -3.96
C TYR A 426 -4.28 -11.47 -3.98
N GLY A 427 -3.31 -11.21 -3.09
CA GLY A 427 -2.12 -12.05 -2.93
C GLY A 427 -2.45 -13.51 -2.64
N ALA A 428 -3.43 -13.77 -1.76
CA ALA A 428 -3.88 -15.12 -1.44
C ALA A 428 -4.57 -15.81 -2.64
N GLN A 429 -5.35 -15.08 -3.43
CA GLN A 429 -5.96 -15.63 -4.65
C GLN A 429 -4.89 -15.93 -5.71
N PHE A 430 -3.88 -15.08 -5.87
CA PHE A 430 -2.72 -15.35 -6.73
C PHE A 430 -1.96 -16.58 -6.26
N LEU A 431 -1.75 -16.76 -4.94
CA LEU A 431 -1.15 -17.95 -4.38
C LEU A 431 -1.96 -19.20 -4.72
N HIS A 432 -3.29 -19.16 -4.55
CA HIS A 432 -4.17 -20.28 -4.86
C HIS A 432 -3.97 -20.74 -6.33
N LYS A 433 -3.96 -19.77 -7.27
CA LYS A 433 -3.72 -20.07 -8.68
C LYS A 433 -2.30 -20.54 -8.95
N MET A 434 -1.31 -19.90 -8.34
CA MET A 434 0.11 -20.25 -8.50
C MET A 434 0.39 -21.69 -8.09
N LYS A 435 -0.20 -22.16 -6.99
CA LYS A 435 -0.06 -23.56 -6.51
C LYS A 435 -0.58 -24.62 -7.51
N GLN A 436 -1.45 -24.22 -8.43
CA GLN A 436 -1.92 -25.11 -9.51
C GLN A 436 -0.89 -25.22 -10.65
N ASP A 437 -0.06 -24.21 -10.82
CA ASP A 437 0.87 -24.09 -11.94
C ASP A 437 2.31 -24.49 -11.56
N ILE A 438 2.75 -24.18 -10.31
CA ILE A 438 4.11 -24.42 -9.81
C ILE A 438 4.12 -24.86 -8.35
N ASP A 439 5.18 -25.56 -7.94
CA ASP A 439 5.45 -25.96 -6.54
C ASP A 439 6.23 -24.85 -5.84
N ILE A 440 5.51 -23.83 -5.32
CA ILE A 440 6.11 -22.64 -4.71
C ILE A 440 7.00 -22.98 -3.51
N ASP A 441 6.59 -23.92 -2.64
CA ASP A 441 7.34 -24.27 -1.44
C ASP A 441 8.70 -24.89 -1.80
N LYS A 442 8.71 -25.73 -2.83
CA LYS A 442 9.94 -26.31 -3.36
C LYS A 442 10.84 -25.22 -3.98
N LEU A 443 10.30 -24.35 -4.83
CA LEU A 443 11.07 -23.27 -5.46
C LEU A 443 11.71 -22.36 -4.44
N VAL A 444 10.96 -21.96 -3.41
CA VAL A 444 11.47 -21.11 -2.32
C VAL A 444 12.57 -21.84 -1.54
N SER A 445 12.37 -23.10 -1.17
CA SER A 445 13.38 -23.89 -0.42
C SER A 445 14.67 -24.10 -1.20
N GLU A 446 14.61 -24.15 -2.54
CA GLU A 446 15.75 -24.27 -3.45
C GLU A 446 16.38 -22.92 -3.82
N ASN A 447 15.95 -21.79 -3.24
CA ASN A 447 16.36 -20.41 -3.57
C ASN A 447 16.12 -20.04 -5.05
N ARG A 448 15.02 -20.52 -5.62
CA ARG A 448 14.55 -20.25 -7.00
C ARG A 448 13.36 -19.28 -6.98
N ILE A 449 13.50 -18.19 -6.22
CA ILE A 449 12.44 -17.16 -6.06
C ILE A 449 12.21 -16.42 -7.39
N ASP A 450 13.24 -16.33 -8.23
CA ASP A 450 13.13 -15.80 -9.59
C ASP A 450 12.08 -16.50 -10.46
N GLU A 451 11.84 -17.79 -10.26
CA GLU A 451 10.77 -18.52 -10.97
C GLU A 451 9.37 -18.18 -10.45
N VAL A 452 9.25 -17.88 -9.14
CA VAL A 452 8.01 -17.33 -8.57
C VAL A 452 7.77 -15.92 -9.13
N THR A 453 8.81 -15.10 -9.15
CA THR A 453 8.77 -13.77 -9.77
C THR A 453 8.38 -13.84 -11.25
N ALA A 454 8.93 -14.79 -12.01
CA ALA A 454 8.60 -14.95 -13.42
C ALA A 454 7.11 -15.28 -13.63
N TRP A 455 6.50 -16.10 -12.76
CA TRP A 455 5.06 -16.34 -12.80
C TRP A 455 4.26 -15.07 -12.55
N LEU A 456 4.62 -14.30 -11.52
CA LEU A 456 3.99 -13.00 -11.21
C LEU A 456 4.17 -11.99 -12.35
N THR A 457 5.35 -11.95 -12.95
CA THR A 457 5.65 -11.08 -14.10
C THR A 457 4.77 -11.40 -15.28
N GLU A 458 4.66 -12.67 -15.63
CA GLU A 458 3.82 -13.11 -16.77
C GLU A 458 2.34 -12.84 -16.54
N LYS A 459 1.85 -12.97 -15.32
CA LYS A 459 0.43 -12.88 -14.99
C LYS A 459 -0.01 -11.48 -14.57
N ILE A 460 0.89 -10.68 -13.98
CA ILE A 460 0.57 -9.41 -13.33
C ILE A 460 1.49 -8.28 -13.78
N HIS A 461 2.82 -8.38 -13.50
CA HIS A 461 3.72 -7.23 -13.54
C HIS A 461 3.82 -6.59 -14.92
N LYS A 462 3.96 -7.40 -15.98
CA LYS A 462 4.15 -6.91 -17.36
C LYS A 462 3.02 -6.03 -17.88
N TYR A 463 1.86 -6.07 -17.25
CA TYR A 463 0.71 -5.27 -17.70
C TYR A 463 0.72 -3.84 -17.16
N GLY A 464 1.53 -3.54 -16.12
CA GLY A 464 1.53 -2.23 -15.51
C GLY A 464 0.10 -1.75 -15.21
N MET A 465 -0.23 -0.54 -15.61
CA MET A 465 -1.56 0.08 -15.47
C MET A 465 -2.53 -0.19 -16.64
N LEU A 466 -2.16 -1.06 -17.58
CA LEU A 466 -3.00 -1.34 -18.77
C LEU A 466 -4.35 -2.00 -18.43
N LEU A 467 -4.37 -2.82 -17.38
CA LEU A 467 -5.55 -3.54 -16.91
C LEU A 467 -6.06 -2.98 -15.59
N THR A 468 -7.36 -2.97 -15.40
CA THR A 468 -7.96 -2.69 -14.08
C THR A 468 -7.69 -3.87 -13.12
N PRO A 469 -7.79 -3.67 -11.79
CA PRO A 469 -7.61 -4.76 -10.82
C PRO A 469 -8.47 -6.00 -11.13
N ALA A 470 -9.75 -5.79 -11.43
CA ALA A 470 -10.67 -6.89 -11.78
C ALA A 470 -10.22 -7.65 -13.04
N GLN A 471 -9.82 -6.93 -14.09
CA GLN A 471 -9.30 -7.54 -15.33
C GLN A 471 -7.99 -8.29 -15.09
N LEU A 472 -7.13 -7.77 -14.21
CA LEU A 472 -5.85 -8.37 -13.89
C LEU A 472 -6.02 -9.66 -13.08
N ILE A 473 -6.92 -9.66 -12.11
CA ILE A 473 -7.29 -10.86 -11.33
C ILE A 473 -7.90 -11.92 -12.24
N GLU A 474 -8.86 -11.56 -13.09
CA GLU A 474 -9.48 -12.49 -14.05
C GLU A 474 -8.45 -13.05 -15.04
N ASN A 475 -7.55 -12.21 -15.57
CA ASN A 475 -6.47 -12.64 -16.45
C ASN A 475 -5.48 -13.59 -15.76
N ALA A 476 -5.12 -13.31 -14.52
CA ALA A 476 -4.16 -14.13 -13.76
C ALA A 476 -4.76 -15.44 -13.26
N CYS A 477 -6.00 -15.40 -12.74
CA CYS A 477 -6.63 -16.51 -12.01
C CYS A 477 -7.66 -17.27 -12.85
N GLY A 478 -8.23 -16.65 -13.91
CA GLY A 478 -9.30 -17.22 -14.71
C GLY A 478 -10.69 -17.08 -14.09
N GLU A 479 -10.82 -16.27 -13.03
CA GLU A 479 -12.05 -16.02 -12.31
C GLU A 479 -12.04 -14.64 -11.65
N GLU A 480 -13.20 -14.14 -11.23
CA GLU A 480 -13.35 -12.89 -10.50
C GLU A 480 -12.75 -13.00 -9.07
N PHE A 481 -12.59 -11.83 -8.41
CA PHE A 481 -12.11 -11.78 -7.03
C PHE A 481 -12.97 -12.61 -6.08
N ASN A 482 -12.32 -13.47 -5.29
CA ASN A 482 -12.95 -14.33 -4.30
C ASN A 482 -12.20 -14.29 -2.96
N ALA A 483 -12.84 -13.69 -1.96
CA ALA A 483 -12.32 -13.55 -0.60
C ALA A 483 -12.06 -14.89 0.12
N ASP A 484 -12.71 -15.97 -0.32
CA ASP A 484 -12.64 -17.28 0.36
C ASP A 484 -11.20 -17.82 0.35
N TYR A 485 -10.40 -17.55 -0.69
CA TYR A 485 -8.99 -17.95 -0.76
C TYR A 485 -8.12 -17.31 0.33
N TYR A 486 -8.39 -16.07 0.70
CA TYR A 486 -7.68 -15.42 1.80
C TYR A 486 -8.08 -15.99 3.16
N ILE A 487 -9.37 -16.27 3.34
CA ILE A 487 -9.89 -16.89 4.56
C ILE A 487 -9.31 -18.31 4.72
N GLU A 488 -9.30 -19.11 3.67
CA GLU A 488 -8.72 -20.45 3.66
C GLU A 488 -7.22 -20.39 4.00
N TYR A 489 -6.47 -19.55 3.33
CA TYR A 489 -5.04 -19.36 3.58
C TYR A 489 -4.73 -19.02 5.04
N LEU A 490 -5.40 -18.02 5.61
CA LEU A 490 -5.19 -17.64 7.01
C LEU A 490 -5.64 -18.75 7.97
N THR A 491 -6.78 -19.35 7.72
CA THR A 491 -7.33 -20.40 8.58
C THR A 491 -6.42 -21.62 8.60
N GLU A 492 -5.95 -22.09 7.46
CA GLU A 492 -5.02 -23.22 7.36
C GLU A 492 -3.69 -22.92 8.07
N LYS A 493 -3.11 -21.73 7.80
CA LYS A 493 -1.84 -21.30 8.39
C LYS A 493 -1.91 -21.25 9.91
N TYR A 494 -2.91 -20.55 10.46
CA TYR A 494 -2.98 -20.32 11.90
C TYR A 494 -3.52 -21.53 12.67
N ASN A 495 -4.38 -22.37 12.09
CA ASN A 495 -4.72 -23.65 12.67
C ASN A 495 -3.48 -24.56 12.81
N LYS A 496 -2.58 -24.58 11.81
CA LYS A 496 -1.31 -25.33 11.88
C LYS A 496 -0.40 -24.75 12.96
N ILE A 497 -0.21 -23.43 13.03
CA ILE A 497 0.71 -22.77 13.97
C ILE A 497 0.27 -22.99 15.43
N TYR A 498 -1.02 -22.88 15.69
CA TYR A 498 -1.58 -22.96 17.05
C TYR A 498 -2.16 -24.33 17.41
N ASP A 499 -2.03 -25.35 16.57
CA ASP A 499 -2.63 -26.67 16.75
C ASP A 499 -4.11 -26.59 17.14
N LEU A 500 -4.89 -25.85 16.35
CA LEU A 500 -6.34 -25.72 16.46
C LEU A 500 -7.03 -26.81 15.63
N LYS A 501 -8.17 -27.32 16.13
CA LYS A 501 -8.93 -28.39 15.47
C LYS A 501 -10.04 -27.82 14.61
#